data_a44bb2fd9b1c9bdc6b8444e9fd695b09
#
_entry.id   a44bb2fd9b1c9bdc6b8444e9fd695b09
#
_cell.length_a   1.000
_cell.length_b   1.000
_cell.length_c   1.000
_cell.angle_alpha   90.00
_cell.angle_beta   90.00
_cell.angle_gamma   90.00
#
_symmetry.space_group_name_H-M   'P 1'
#
loop_
_entity.id
_entity.type
_entity.pdbx_description
1 polymer ?
#
loop_
_entity_poly.entity_id
_entity_poly.type
_entity_poly.pdbx_seq_one_letter_code
_entity_poly.pdbx_strand_id
1 'polypeptide(L)'
;LGENKMIETGRVTVPTDVDVIDATIEIIHRWKADAIRDCDGTDMPEELRKMDIKQYATYYTTRKDNAWAKANPDEIQQMYLMSDFVTARDTELKIQIMQHFYSDQLKPNTKDNHRWWEVIDRTTDEVITNWDYDENTMEVIIHDTIPYHAYTVSFLAFVIWDPVHMYNALTNDWKDEEHQMTYDVRQPKTQKYVLDKFRKFCEERDDVDVVRFTTFFHQFTLQ
;
A
#
# COMPACT_ATOMS: atom_id res chain seq x y z
N LEU A 1 -33.70 -36.75 -23.31
CA LEU A 1 -32.70 -36.67 -22.26
C LEU A 1 -31.69 -35.63 -22.71
N GLY A 2 -31.88 -34.36 -22.25
CA GLY A 2 -31.01 -33.28 -22.58
C GLY A 2 -29.62 -33.51 -21.96
N GLU A 3 -28.57 -33.37 -22.77
CA GLU A 3 -27.22 -33.28 -22.28
C GLU A 3 -27.17 -32.14 -21.24
N ASN A 4 -26.89 -32.47 -20.01
CA ASN A 4 -26.52 -31.51 -18.97
C ASN A 4 -25.19 -30.88 -19.44
N LYS A 5 -25.26 -29.80 -20.19
CA LYS A 5 -24.11 -28.90 -20.33
C LYS A 5 -23.75 -28.47 -18.92
N MET A 6 -22.71 -29.07 -18.34
CA MET A 6 -22.08 -28.50 -17.15
C MET A 6 -21.75 -27.05 -17.52
N ILE A 7 -22.37 -26.14 -16.81
CA ILE A 7 -22.03 -24.74 -16.93
C ILE A 7 -20.57 -24.66 -16.55
N GLU A 8 -19.72 -24.33 -17.50
CA GLU A 8 -18.31 -23.96 -17.22
C GLU A 8 -18.33 -22.72 -16.34
N THR A 9 -18.17 -22.91 -15.08
CA THR A 9 -18.44 -21.82 -14.12
C THR A 9 -17.18 -21.14 -13.65
N GLY A 10 -15.98 -21.63 -14.03
CA GLY A 10 -14.72 -21.12 -13.51
C GLY A 10 -14.73 -20.99 -11.98
N ARG A 11 -15.33 -21.96 -11.31
CA ARG A 11 -15.66 -21.88 -9.88
C ARG A 11 -14.56 -22.37 -8.97
N VAL A 12 -13.63 -23.16 -9.49
CA VAL A 12 -12.52 -23.69 -8.73
C VAL A 12 -11.25 -23.06 -9.27
N THR A 13 -10.74 -22.05 -8.56
CA THR A 13 -9.47 -21.42 -8.87
C THR A 13 -8.46 -21.81 -7.80
N VAL A 14 -7.36 -22.41 -8.21
CA VAL A 14 -6.29 -22.84 -7.32
C VAL A 14 -5.20 -21.77 -7.29
N PRO A 15 -4.80 -21.26 -6.11
CA PRO A 15 -3.62 -20.42 -6.00
C PRO A 15 -2.38 -21.28 -6.28
N THR A 16 -1.40 -20.69 -6.95
CA THR A 16 -0.13 -21.35 -7.25
C THR A 16 0.92 -20.92 -6.22
N ASP A 17 1.81 -21.85 -5.89
CA ASP A 17 2.94 -21.57 -5.03
C ASP A 17 4.19 -22.23 -5.64
N VAL A 18 5.25 -21.47 -5.77
CA VAL A 18 6.53 -21.92 -6.37
C VAL A 18 7.19 -23.03 -5.58
N ASP A 19 6.95 -23.09 -4.28
CA ASP A 19 7.58 -24.07 -3.39
C ASP A 19 6.85 -25.42 -3.38
N VAL A 20 5.62 -25.48 -3.91
CA VAL A 20 4.75 -26.68 -3.86
C VAL A 20 4.07 -27.00 -5.19
N ILE A 21 4.80 -26.89 -6.30
CA ILE A 21 4.26 -27.04 -7.66
C ILE A 21 3.58 -28.42 -7.84
N ASP A 22 4.24 -29.50 -7.42
CA ASP A 22 3.67 -30.86 -7.56
C ASP A 22 2.34 -31.02 -6.80
N ALA A 23 2.27 -30.49 -5.58
CA ALA A 23 1.03 -30.50 -4.80
C ALA A 23 -0.05 -29.64 -5.46
N THR A 24 0.31 -28.51 -6.04
CA THR A 24 -0.59 -27.64 -6.81
C THR A 24 -1.17 -28.39 -8.01
N ILE A 25 -0.35 -29.09 -8.78
CA ILE A 25 -0.79 -29.90 -9.94
C ILE A 25 -1.73 -31.03 -9.48
N GLU A 26 -1.39 -31.73 -8.40
CA GLU A 26 -2.26 -32.78 -7.84
C GLU A 26 -3.63 -32.20 -7.47
N ILE A 27 -3.68 -31.04 -6.80
CA ILE A 27 -4.93 -30.39 -6.40
C ILE A 27 -5.74 -29.99 -7.63
N ILE A 28 -5.11 -29.41 -8.66
CA ILE A 28 -5.77 -29.03 -9.93
C ILE A 28 -6.50 -30.24 -10.52
N HIS A 29 -5.82 -31.37 -10.64
CA HIS A 29 -6.42 -32.59 -11.19
C HIS A 29 -7.51 -33.19 -10.30
N ARG A 30 -7.25 -33.24 -9.00
CA ARG A 30 -8.16 -33.85 -8.02
C ARG A 30 -9.47 -33.07 -7.88
N TRP A 31 -9.39 -31.75 -7.90
CA TRP A 31 -10.54 -30.85 -7.77
C TRP A 31 -11.16 -30.48 -9.11
N LYS A 32 -10.55 -30.89 -10.20
CA LYS A 32 -10.94 -30.48 -11.56
C LYS A 32 -11.04 -28.96 -11.65
N ALA A 33 -9.97 -28.30 -11.25
CA ALA A 33 -9.92 -26.84 -11.24
C ALA A 33 -10.10 -26.26 -12.64
N ASP A 34 -10.86 -25.19 -12.75
CA ASP A 34 -11.13 -24.48 -14.01
C ASP A 34 -10.06 -23.41 -14.29
N ALA A 35 -9.39 -22.97 -13.24
CA ALA A 35 -8.43 -21.88 -13.32
C ALA A 35 -7.33 -22.00 -12.27
N ILE A 36 -6.20 -21.42 -12.59
CA ILE A 36 -5.10 -21.16 -11.64
C ILE A 36 -4.88 -19.67 -11.53
N ARG A 37 -4.34 -19.23 -10.41
CA ARG A 37 -3.96 -17.84 -10.19
C ARG A 37 -2.57 -17.74 -9.59
N ASP A 38 -1.84 -16.70 -9.94
CA ASP A 38 -0.61 -16.35 -9.24
C ASP A 38 -0.88 -16.01 -7.75
N CYS A 39 0.11 -16.23 -6.91
CA CYS A 39 0.11 -15.73 -5.54
C CYS A 39 0.67 -14.31 -5.49
N ASP A 40 0.27 -13.56 -4.47
CA ASP A 40 0.72 -12.19 -4.27
C ASP A 40 2.25 -12.15 -4.15
N GLY A 41 2.89 -11.48 -5.11
CA GLY A 41 4.33 -11.28 -5.14
C GLY A 41 5.14 -12.30 -5.94
N THR A 42 4.61 -13.47 -6.23
CA THR A 42 5.32 -14.51 -6.99
C THR A 42 4.81 -14.61 -8.41
N ASP A 43 5.71 -14.85 -9.35
CA ASP A 43 5.33 -15.16 -10.73
C ASP A 43 4.83 -16.60 -10.82
N MET A 44 3.89 -16.83 -11.75
CA MET A 44 3.38 -18.17 -11.97
C MET A 44 4.47 -19.06 -12.58
N PRO A 45 4.76 -20.25 -12.00
CA PRO A 45 5.70 -21.21 -12.54
C PRO A 45 5.43 -21.60 -13.99
N GLU A 46 6.48 -21.80 -14.78
CA GLU A 46 6.36 -22.09 -16.22
C GLU A 46 5.62 -23.41 -16.48
N GLU A 47 5.78 -24.40 -15.62
CA GLU A 47 5.09 -25.68 -15.68
C GLU A 47 3.57 -25.50 -15.63
N LEU A 48 3.11 -24.59 -14.77
CA LEU A 48 1.69 -24.28 -14.61
C LEU A 48 1.17 -23.41 -15.76
N ARG A 49 1.98 -22.50 -16.31
CA ARG A 49 1.63 -21.69 -17.48
C ARG A 49 1.34 -22.52 -18.73
N LYS A 50 1.98 -23.69 -18.85
CA LYS A 50 1.82 -24.60 -20.00
C LYS A 50 0.60 -25.52 -19.89
N MET A 51 -0.10 -25.50 -18.75
CA MET A 51 -1.30 -26.31 -18.58
C MET A 51 -2.47 -25.70 -19.40
N ASP A 52 -3.29 -26.59 -19.98
CA ASP A 52 -4.54 -26.17 -20.64
C ASP A 52 -5.63 -25.86 -19.58
N ILE A 53 -5.43 -24.74 -18.89
CA ILE A 53 -6.30 -24.26 -17.81
C ILE A 53 -6.27 -22.72 -17.81
N LYS A 54 -7.37 -22.08 -17.44
CA LYS A 54 -7.46 -20.60 -17.40
C LYS A 54 -6.46 -20.02 -16.40
N GLN A 55 -5.82 -18.95 -16.83
CA GLN A 55 -4.78 -18.27 -16.04
C GLN A 55 -5.23 -16.89 -15.58
N TYR A 56 -5.19 -16.69 -14.28
CA TYR A 56 -5.50 -15.42 -13.65
C TYR A 56 -4.19 -14.80 -13.13
N ALA A 57 -3.81 -13.67 -13.70
CA ALA A 57 -2.61 -12.94 -13.26
C ALA A 57 -2.98 -11.72 -12.42
N THR A 58 -2.18 -11.47 -11.40
CA THR A 58 -2.29 -10.26 -10.58
C THR A 58 -1.53 -9.13 -11.25
N TYR A 59 -2.18 -7.98 -11.37
CA TYR A 59 -1.55 -6.74 -11.82
C TYR A 59 -1.60 -5.68 -10.73
N TYR A 60 -0.44 -5.11 -10.40
CA TYR A 60 -0.31 -4.09 -9.38
C TYR A 60 -0.33 -2.71 -10.01
N THR A 61 -1.38 -1.94 -9.72
CA THR A 61 -1.56 -0.59 -10.26
C THR A 61 -0.81 0.48 -9.48
N THR A 62 -0.47 0.21 -8.22
CA THR A 62 0.06 1.22 -7.29
C THR A 62 1.47 0.91 -6.78
N ARG A 63 2.09 -0.17 -7.23
CA ARG A 63 3.40 -0.62 -6.76
C ARG A 63 4.14 -1.46 -7.81
N LYS A 64 5.23 -2.13 -7.42
CA LYS A 64 6.14 -2.96 -8.24
C LYS A 64 6.98 -2.15 -9.26
N ASP A 65 7.30 -0.89 -8.91
CA ASP A 65 8.33 -0.13 -9.62
C ASP A 65 8.95 0.94 -8.72
N ASN A 66 9.85 0.50 -7.86
CA ASN A 66 10.55 1.40 -6.95
C ASN A 66 11.44 2.41 -7.68
N ALA A 67 12.00 2.04 -8.84
CA ALA A 67 12.83 2.95 -9.63
C ALA A 67 12.01 4.15 -10.10
N TRP A 68 10.81 3.91 -10.62
CA TRP A 68 9.91 4.98 -11.02
C TRP A 68 9.44 5.81 -9.81
N ALA A 69 9.06 5.17 -8.71
CA ALA A 69 8.63 5.86 -7.49
C ALA A 69 9.73 6.78 -6.94
N LYS A 70 10.97 6.30 -6.83
CA LYS A 70 12.13 7.08 -6.38
C LYS A 70 12.45 8.24 -7.32
N ALA A 71 12.26 8.08 -8.63
CA ALA A 71 12.44 9.14 -9.62
C ALA A 71 11.29 10.17 -9.64
N ASN A 72 10.17 9.88 -9.00
CA ASN A 72 8.97 10.71 -8.98
C ASN A 72 8.39 10.85 -7.55
N PRO A 73 9.13 11.44 -6.62
CA PRO A 73 8.73 11.51 -5.21
C PRO A 73 7.40 12.24 -4.98
N ASP A 74 7.05 13.21 -5.80
CA ASP A 74 5.77 13.94 -5.70
C ASP A 74 4.56 13.08 -6.15
N GLU A 75 4.81 11.93 -6.79
CA GLU A 75 3.78 10.97 -7.23
C GLU A 75 3.57 9.83 -6.23
N ILE A 76 4.32 9.79 -5.14
CA ILE A 76 4.15 8.80 -4.07
C ILE A 76 2.84 9.09 -3.35
N GLN A 77 2.13 8.02 -2.99
CA GLN A 77 0.89 8.14 -2.25
C GLN A 77 1.13 8.77 -0.89
N GLN A 78 0.22 9.65 -0.50
CA GLN A 78 0.23 10.32 0.80
C GLN A 78 -1.03 10.02 1.60
N MET A 79 -0.88 10.09 2.92
CA MET A 79 -1.96 9.99 3.89
C MET A 79 -1.96 11.22 4.78
N TYR A 80 -3.16 11.60 5.24
CA TYR A 80 -3.33 12.60 6.28
C TYR A 80 -3.50 11.87 7.61
N LEU A 81 -2.61 12.13 8.55
CA LEU A 81 -2.52 11.44 9.83
C LEU A 81 -2.71 12.45 10.96
N MET A 82 -3.06 11.97 12.14
CA MET A 82 -3.22 12.80 13.33
C MET A 82 -2.46 12.17 14.50
N SER A 83 -1.75 13.01 15.25
CA SER A 83 -1.12 12.62 16.50
C SER A 83 -2.14 12.26 17.57
N ASP A 84 -1.68 11.68 18.68
CA ASP A 84 -2.45 11.61 19.91
C ASP A 84 -2.84 13.00 20.42
N PHE A 85 -3.81 13.02 21.31
CA PHE A 85 -4.16 14.20 22.12
C PHE A 85 -3.12 14.37 23.22
N VAL A 86 -2.39 15.47 23.19
CA VAL A 86 -1.37 15.76 24.19
C VAL A 86 -1.74 17.00 25.00
N THR A 87 -1.79 16.86 26.31
CA THR A 87 -2.15 17.96 27.21
C THR A 87 -0.91 18.78 27.56
N ALA A 88 -0.98 20.09 27.28
CA ALA A 88 0.06 21.03 27.66
C ALA A 88 0.12 21.22 29.18
N ARG A 89 1.34 21.32 29.72
CA ARG A 89 1.57 21.63 31.13
C ARG A 89 2.16 23.03 31.33
N ASP A 90 2.83 23.50 30.28
CA ASP A 90 3.53 24.79 30.25
C ASP A 90 3.09 25.57 28.99
N THR A 91 3.77 26.67 28.71
CA THR A 91 3.56 27.53 27.54
C THR A 91 4.23 27.02 26.26
N GLU A 92 4.96 25.92 26.34
CA GLU A 92 5.53 25.20 25.19
C GLU A 92 5.16 23.71 25.29
N LEU A 93 4.75 23.13 24.16
CA LEU A 93 4.42 21.73 24.07
C LEU A 93 5.13 21.09 22.86
N LYS A 94 5.73 19.93 23.07
CA LYS A 94 6.34 19.11 22.02
C LYS A 94 5.49 17.88 21.77
N ILE A 95 5.14 17.66 20.53
CA ILE A 95 4.38 16.48 20.09
C ILE A 95 5.21 15.72 19.07
N GLN A 96 5.64 14.52 19.42
CA GLN A 96 6.32 13.59 18.51
C GLN A 96 5.27 12.96 17.59
N ILE A 97 5.27 13.35 16.29
CA ILE A 97 4.19 13.01 15.36
C ILE A 97 4.24 11.60 14.82
N MET A 98 5.40 10.94 14.87
CA MET A 98 5.56 9.55 14.41
C MET A 98 5.44 8.53 15.54
N GLN A 99 5.20 8.98 16.77
CA GLN A 99 4.90 8.08 17.89
C GLN A 99 3.70 7.20 17.52
N HIS A 100 3.83 5.90 17.71
CA HIS A 100 2.80 4.88 17.37
C HIS A 100 2.64 4.55 15.88
N PHE A 101 3.24 5.31 14.95
CA PHE A 101 3.23 4.94 13.54
C PHE A 101 4.49 4.15 13.16
N TYR A 102 4.34 3.21 12.27
CA TYR A 102 5.46 2.40 11.79
C TYR A 102 6.34 3.21 10.83
N SER A 103 7.54 3.60 11.29
CA SER A 103 8.45 4.52 10.58
C SER A 103 8.97 3.96 9.25
N ASP A 104 9.03 2.62 9.11
CA ASP A 104 9.43 1.99 7.84
C ASP A 104 8.34 2.06 6.77
N GLN A 105 7.09 2.29 7.18
CA GLN A 105 5.95 2.44 6.26
C GLN A 105 5.70 3.88 5.85
N LEU A 106 5.95 4.81 6.74
CA LEU A 106 5.54 6.20 6.59
C LEU A 106 6.73 7.16 6.74
N LYS A 107 6.71 8.25 5.96
CA LYS A 107 7.64 9.35 6.09
C LYS A 107 6.87 10.68 6.08
N PRO A 108 7.00 11.54 7.10
CA PRO A 108 6.36 12.86 7.08
C PRO A 108 6.74 13.66 5.82
N ASN A 109 5.75 14.27 5.18
CA ASN A 109 5.99 15.21 4.09
C ASN A 109 6.15 16.60 4.66
N THR A 110 7.40 17.06 4.74
CA THR A 110 7.76 18.35 5.31
C THR A 110 7.72 19.51 4.32
N LYS A 111 7.47 19.22 3.05
CA LYS A 111 7.37 20.25 2.01
C LYS A 111 6.14 21.11 2.24
N ASP A 112 6.36 22.42 2.43
CA ASP A 112 5.29 23.38 2.72
C ASP A 112 4.41 22.96 3.91
N ASN A 113 5.00 22.40 4.98
CA ASN A 113 4.30 21.85 6.14
C ASN A 113 3.33 22.86 6.77
N HIS A 114 3.70 24.13 6.97
CA HIS A 114 2.79 25.18 7.49
C HIS A 114 1.54 25.42 6.64
N ARG A 115 1.53 24.97 5.41
CA ARG A 115 0.37 25.01 4.52
C ARG A 115 -0.53 23.79 4.66
N TRP A 116 0.09 22.63 4.90
CA TRP A 116 -0.59 21.33 4.80
C TRP A 116 -0.81 20.64 6.14
N TRP A 117 -0.04 21.03 7.16
CA TRP A 117 -0.22 20.50 8.49
C TRP A 117 -1.08 21.45 9.32
N GLU A 118 -1.78 20.90 10.28
CA GLU A 118 -2.72 21.64 11.10
C GLU A 118 -2.49 21.29 12.57
N VAL A 119 -2.22 22.29 13.37
CA VAL A 119 -2.15 22.17 14.83
C VAL A 119 -3.42 22.74 15.39
N ILE A 120 -4.12 21.98 16.23
CA ILE A 120 -5.40 22.38 16.81
C ILE A 120 -5.34 22.28 18.34
N ASP A 121 -5.75 23.35 19.00
CA ASP A 121 -6.16 23.29 20.41
C ASP A 121 -7.56 22.64 20.48
N ARG A 122 -7.60 21.40 20.93
CA ARG A 122 -8.83 20.59 20.99
C ARG A 122 -9.75 20.98 22.14
N THR A 123 -9.29 21.86 23.03
CA THR A 123 -10.13 22.41 24.12
C THR A 123 -11.00 23.58 23.62
N THR A 124 -10.47 24.35 22.66
CA THR A 124 -11.16 25.53 22.10
C THR A 124 -11.55 25.37 20.64
N ASP A 125 -11.06 24.33 19.97
CA ASP A 125 -11.15 24.10 18.52
C ASP A 125 -10.45 25.19 17.66
N GLU A 126 -9.49 25.91 18.26
CA GLU A 126 -8.72 26.94 17.57
C GLU A 126 -7.52 26.34 16.83
N VAL A 127 -7.30 26.82 15.58
CA VAL A 127 -6.11 26.48 14.79
C VAL A 127 -4.93 27.31 15.30
N ILE A 128 -3.85 26.65 15.68
CA ILE A 128 -2.62 27.26 16.16
C ILE A 128 -1.64 27.43 15.00
N THR A 129 -1.15 28.62 14.80
CA THR A 129 -0.18 28.97 13.74
C THR A 129 1.25 29.15 14.25
N ASN A 130 1.45 29.34 15.57
CA ASN A 130 2.75 29.55 16.18
C ASN A 130 3.35 28.20 16.61
N TRP A 131 3.96 27.48 15.65
CA TRP A 131 4.64 26.22 15.88
C TRP A 131 5.79 26.03 14.90
N ASP A 132 6.77 25.22 15.28
CA ASP A 132 7.92 24.78 14.48
C ASP A 132 7.95 23.25 14.38
N TYR A 133 8.71 22.73 13.41
CA TYR A 133 8.96 21.31 13.28
C TYR A 133 10.44 20.99 13.31
N ASP A 134 10.85 20.11 14.23
CA ASP A 134 12.19 19.55 14.28
C ASP A 134 12.23 18.20 13.55
N GLU A 135 12.89 18.18 12.40
CA GLU A 135 13.02 16.99 11.56
C GLU A 135 13.89 15.89 12.22
N ASN A 136 14.83 16.25 13.11
CA ASN A 136 15.70 15.28 13.75
C ASN A 136 14.98 14.46 14.82
N THR A 137 14.07 15.09 15.54
CA THR A 137 13.27 14.45 16.59
C THR A 137 11.87 14.07 16.09
N MET A 138 11.46 14.54 14.90
CA MET A 138 10.10 14.43 14.37
C MET A 138 9.06 15.02 15.34
N GLU A 139 9.42 16.11 16.01
CA GLU A 139 8.57 16.81 16.95
C GLU A 139 8.01 18.10 16.34
N VAL A 140 6.72 18.34 16.56
CA VAL A 140 6.11 19.66 16.39
C VAL A 140 6.19 20.39 17.73
N ILE A 141 6.80 21.56 17.74
CA ILE A 141 6.98 22.42 18.90
C ILE A 141 5.93 23.52 18.82
N ILE A 142 4.96 23.49 19.71
CA ILE A 142 3.86 24.45 19.77
C ILE A 142 4.20 25.49 20.83
N HIS A 143 4.23 26.75 20.44
CA HIS A 143 4.51 27.88 21.33
C HIS A 143 3.23 28.52 21.87
N ASP A 144 3.35 29.21 22.99
CA ASP A 144 2.25 29.95 23.65
C ASP A 144 1.05 29.05 24.00
N THR A 145 1.31 27.79 24.30
CA THR A 145 0.26 26.85 24.71
C THR A 145 -0.38 27.25 26.04
N ILE A 146 -1.66 26.94 26.19
CA ILE A 146 -2.41 27.16 27.43
C ILE A 146 -2.31 25.90 28.29
N PRO A 147 -1.79 25.99 29.53
CA PRO A 147 -1.72 24.84 30.42
C PRO A 147 -3.07 24.14 30.60
N TYR A 148 -3.05 22.81 30.58
CA TYR A 148 -4.19 21.91 30.66
C TYR A 148 -5.11 21.86 29.43
N HIS A 149 -4.81 22.60 28.35
CA HIS A 149 -5.45 22.38 27.06
C HIS A 149 -4.84 21.18 26.35
N ALA A 150 -5.64 20.48 25.53
CA ALA A 150 -5.20 19.35 24.73
C ALA A 150 -4.97 19.79 23.29
N TYR A 151 -3.87 19.33 22.70
CA TYR A 151 -3.47 19.67 21.34
C TYR A 151 -3.30 18.43 20.49
N THR A 152 -3.53 18.56 19.19
CA THR A 152 -3.22 17.55 18.17
C THR A 152 -2.50 18.18 16.99
N VAL A 153 -1.73 17.37 16.30
CA VAL A 153 -1.09 17.71 15.02
C VAL A 153 -1.64 16.80 13.96
N SER A 154 -2.26 17.37 12.93
CA SER A 154 -2.61 16.65 11.71
C SER A 154 -1.57 16.93 10.64
N PHE A 155 -1.03 15.89 9.99
CA PHE A 155 0.10 16.04 9.09
C PHE A 155 0.00 15.10 7.88
N LEU A 156 0.68 15.47 6.78
CA LEU A 156 0.83 14.62 5.62
C LEU A 156 2.05 13.71 5.76
N ALA A 157 1.89 12.45 5.37
CA ALA A 157 3.00 11.51 5.28
C ALA A 157 2.95 10.73 3.96
N PHE A 158 4.12 10.47 3.39
CA PHE A 158 4.28 9.56 2.27
C PHE A 158 4.16 8.11 2.75
N VAL A 159 3.45 7.29 1.99
CA VAL A 159 3.42 5.83 2.19
C VAL A 159 4.60 5.24 1.43
N ILE A 160 5.70 5.00 2.13
CA ILE A 160 6.96 4.53 1.54
C ILE A 160 7.08 2.99 1.51
N TRP A 161 6.17 2.29 2.16
CA TRP A 161 6.03 0.85 2.06
C TRP A 161 4.56 0.47 1.83
N ASP A 162 4.27 -0.14 0.68
CA ASP A 162 2.91 -0.58 0.35
C ASP A 162 2.36 -1.49 1.45
N PRO A 163 1.16 -1.21 1.99
CA PRO A 163 0.64 -1.93 3.14
C PRO A 163 0.37 -3.42 2.87
N VAL A 164 0.01 -3.80 1.66
CA VAL A 164 -0.18 -5.22 1.31
C VAL A 164 1.16 -5.93 1.21
N HIS A 165 2.14 -5.31 0.56
CA HIS A 165 3.49 -5.85 0.51
C HIS A 165 4.10 -5.94 1.92
N MET A 166 3.94 -4.91 2.74
CA MET A 166 4.41 -4.91 4.12
C MET A 166 3.77 -6.05 4.94
N TYR A 167 2.44 -6.20 4.86
CA TYR A 167 1.75 -7.28 5.54
C TYR A 167 2.30 -8.65 5.12
N ASN A 168 2.41 -8.90 3.82
CA ASN A 168 2.94 -10.15 3.31
C ASN A 168 4.42 -10.37 3.70
N ALA A 169 5.25 -9.34 3.63
CA ALA A 169 6.65 -9.42 4.02
C ALA A 169 6.80 -9.78 5.51
N LEU A 170 6.00 -9.17 6.38
CA LEU A 170 6.04 -9.43 7.82
C LEU A 170 5.49 -10.83 8.17
N THR A 171 4.41 -11.27 7.50
CA THR A 171 3.79 -12.57 7.79
C THR A 171 4.54 -13.75 7.18
N ASN A 172 5.25 -13.55 6.07
CA ASN A 172 6.01 -14.58 5.37
C ASN A 172 7.52 -14.51 5.65
N ASP A 173 7.94 -13.61 6.55
CA ASP A 173 9.36 -13.43 6.94
C ASP A 173 10.28 -13.03 5.76
N TRP A 174 9.78 -12.22 4.84
CA TRP A 174 10.53 -11.73 3.66
C TRP A 174 11.48 -10.60 4.05
N LYS A 175 12.52 -10.90 4.81
CA LYS A 175 13.44 -9.89 5.39
C LYS A 175 14.33 -9.22 4.36
N ASP A 176 14.66 -9.93 3.29
CA ASP A 176 15.61 -9.48 2.27
C ASP A 176 14.91 -8.82 1.07
N GLU A 177 13.59 -8.74 1.07
CA GLU A 177 12.84 -8.10 0.00
C GLU A 177 12.85 -6.58 0.14
N GLU A 178 13.13 -5.88 -0.97
CA GLU A 178 13.04 -4.42 -1.00
C GLU A 178 11.60 -3.96 -0.74
N HIS A 179 11.43 -3.03 0.21
CA HIS A 179 10.13 -2.44 0.49
C HIS A 179 9.55 -1.79 -0.76
N GLN A 180 8.39 -2.24 -1.20
CA GLN A 180 7.74 -1.71 -2.40
C GLN A 180 7.04 -0.39 -2.06
N MET A 181 7.46 0.67 -2.74
CA MET A 181 6.86 2.01 -2.59
C MET A 181 5.53 2.09 -3.35
N THR A 182 4.59 2.86 -2.80
CA THR A 182 3.32 3.14 -3.44
C THR A 182 3.40 4.40 -4.30
N TYR A 183 2.66 4.44 -5.40
CA TYR A 183 2.42 5.65 -6.18
C TYR A 183 0.92 5.90 -6.34
N ASP A 184 0.56 7.18 -6.45
CA ASP A 184 -0.84 7.63 -6.44
C ASP A 184 -1.42 7.70 -7.85
N VAL A 185 -2.20 6.70 -8.22
CA VAL A 185 -2.89 6.64 -9.53
C VAL A 185 -3.93 7.74 -9.76
N ARG A 186 -4.23 8.56 -8.76
CA ARG A 186 -5.08 9.75 -8.92
C ARG A 186 -4.33 10.91 -9.57
N GLN A 187 -2.99 10.88 -9.52
CA GLN A 187 -2.14 11.87 -10.18
C GLN A 187 -2.08 11.62 -11.69
N PRO A 188 -2.27 12.65 -12.55
CA PRO A 188 -2.32 12.46 -14.00
C PRO A 188 -1.06 11.82 -14.59
N LYS A 189 0.11 12.14 -14.06
CA LYS A 189 1.39 11.57 -14.50
C LYS A 189 1.47 10.08 -14.15
N THR A 190 1.13 9.72 -12.93
CA THR A 190 1.07 8.33 -12.46
C THR A 190 0.03 7.55 -13.26
N GLN A 191 -1.14 8.13 -13.47
CA GLN A 191 -2.21 7.49 -14.26
C GLN A 191 -1.74 7.12 -15.67
N LYS A 192 -1.10 8.07 -16.36
CA LYS A 192 -0.52 7.81 -17.70
C LYS A 192 0.51 6.68 -17.64
N TYR A 193 1.44 6.75 -16.70
CA TYR A 193 2.48 5.74 -16.52
C TYR A 193 1.91 4.34 -16.29
N VAL A 194 0.95 4.20 -15.37
CA VAL A 194 0.32 2.91 -15.05
C VAL A 194 -0.45 2.35 -16.23
N LEU A 195 -1.15 3.20 -16.99
CA LEU A 195 -1.86 2.78 -18.21
C LEU A 195 -0.89 2.28 -19.29
N ASP A 196 0.25 2.95 -19.48
CA ASP A 196 1.25 2.52 -20.45
C ASP A 196 1.89 1.19 -20.04
N LYS A 197 2.19 1.01 -18.76
CA LYS A 197 2.65 -0.28 -18.21
C LYS A 197 1.63 -1.39 -18.38
N PHE A 198 0.36 -1.08 -18.15
CA PHE A 198 -0.70 -2.08 -18.29
C PHE A 198 -0.89 -2.53 -19.73
N ARG A 199 -0.82 -1.60 -20.71
CA ARG A 199 -0.83 -1.98 -22.14
C ARG A 199 0.31 -2.92 -22.47
N LYS A 200 1.52 -2.60 -22.04
CA LYS A 200 2.69 -3.46 -22.22
C LYS A 200 2.49 -4.83 -21.59
N PHE A 201 1.96 -4.90 -20.36
CA PHE A 201 1.62 -6.17 -19.71
C PHE A 201 0.64 -7.00 -20.55
N CYS A 202 -0.42 -6.40 -21.11
CA CYS A 202 -1.37 -7.11 -21.96
C CYS A 202 -0.75 -7.58 -23.28
N GLU A 203 0.23 -6.86 -23.82
CA GLU A 203 0.93 -7.22 -25.04
C GLU A 203 1.93 -8.37 -24.82
N GLU A 204 2.54 -8.45 -23.64
CA GLU A 204 3.55 -9.44 -23.27
C GLU A 204 2.97 -10.74 -22.65
N ARG A 205 1.72 -10.68 -22.21
CA ARG A 205 1.06 -11.76 -21.46
C ARG A 205 -0.21 -12.23 -22.17
N ASP A 206 -0.05 -12.81 -23.37
CA ASP A 206 -1.12 -13.43 -24.15
C ASP A 206 -1.61 -14.77 -23.54
N ASP A 207 -0.86 -15.30 -22.57
CA ASP A 207 -1.20 -16.48 -21.77
C ASP A 207 -2.26 -16.21 -20.68
N VAL A 208 -2.62 -14.96 -20.43
CA VAL A 208 -3.51 -14.58 -19.31
C VAL A 208 -4.96 -14.41 -19.78
N ASP A 209 -5.87 -15.18 -19.20
CA ASP A 209 -7.31 -15.07 -19.48
C ASP A 209 -7.99 -13.98 -18.66
N VAL A 210 -7.54 -13.76 -17.40
CA VAL A 210 -8.13 -12.79 -16.48
C VAL A 210 -7.06 -12.02 -15.73
N VAL A 211 -7.16 -10.70 -15.77
CA VAL A 211 -6.30 -9.82 -14.95
C VAL A 211 -7.01 -9.44 -13.66
N ARG A 212 -6.35 -9.68 -12.55
CA ARG A 212 -6.78 -9.26 -11.20
C ARG A 212 -6.03 -8.00 -10.81
N PHE A 213 -6.73 -6.88 -10.68
CA PHE A 213 -6.14 -5.65 -10.18
C PHE A 213 -6.01 -5.68 -8.66
N THR A 214 -4.82 -5.39 -8.17
CA THR A 214 -4.56 -5.21 -6.74
C THR A 214 -4.37 -3.73 -6.46
N THR A 215 -5.38 -3.10 -5.83
CA THR A 215 -5.46 -1.64 -5.64
C THR A 215 -5.90 -1.23 -4.24
N PHE A 216 -6.25 -2.17 -3.37
CA PHE A 216 -6.86 -1.86 -2.08
C PHE A 216 -5.83 -1.83 -0.95
N PHE A 217 -6.26 -1.36 0.22
CA PHE A 217 -5.47 -1.16 1.44
C PHE A 217 -4.41 -0.05 1.38
N HIS A 218 -4.42 0.79 0.38
CA HIS A 218 -3.47 1.92 0.32
C HIS A 218 -3.73 3.03 1.36
N GLN A 219 -4.71 2.86 2.22
CA GLN A 219 -4.92 3.71 3.40
C GLN A 219 -4.68 2.95 4.72
N PHE A 220 -4.11 1.76 4.65
CA PHE A 220 -3.80 0.96 5.82
C PHE A 220 -2.45 1.35 6.40
N THR A 221 -2.40 1.69 7.70
CA THR A 221 -1.18 1.96 8.44
C THR A 221 -1.11 1.10 9.68
N LEU A 222 0.10 0.71 10.08
CA LEU A 222 0.33 0.09 11.39
C LEU A 222 0.63 1.18 12.43
N GLN A 223 -0.01 1.07 13.57
CA GLN A 223 0.19 1.87 14.77
C GLN A 223 0.69 0.98 15.90
#